data_1d0303bbd515adbcc69d8c2f7a9e83b9
#
_entry.id   1d0303bbd515adbcc69d8c2f7a9e83b9
#
_cell.length_a   1.000
_cell.length_b   1.000
_cell.length_c   1.000
_cell.angle_alpha   90.00
_cell.angle_beta   90.00
_cell.angle_gamma   90.00
#
_symmetry.space_group_name_H-M   'P 1'
#
loop_
_entity.id
_entity.type
_entity.pdbx_description
1 polymer ?
#
loop_
_entity_poly.entity_id
_entity_poly.type
_entity_poly.pdbx_seq_one_letter_code
_entity_poly.pdbx_strand_id
1 'polypeptide(L)'
;MVDGWKRIDVTDLETNLEKPGERWELSPQLGIDDFNLNVATLECGERLSQNHFHYHENQKELFYVVDGSCRVVTWEDRFTMSSDELVVFQEGKDGAHVVHNPFEEPCKLVAIGWPPDGRYPVHQLRSLEDVRDSLPEPTDSP
;
A
#
# COMPACT_ATOMS: atom_id res chain seq x y z
N MET A 1 32.34 -12.42 -4.16
CA MET A 1 32.64 -11.03 -3.83
C MET A 1 31.36 -10.24 -3.76
N VAL A 2 31.30 -9.35 -2.84
CA VAL A 2 30.13 -8.48 -2.68
C VAL A 2 30.49 -7.10 -3.20
N ASP A 3 29.75 -6.67 -4.21
CA ASP A 3 29.86 -5.30 -4.68
C ASP A 3 29.18 -4.37 -3.68
N GLY A 4 29.60 -3.13 -3.65
CA GLY A 4 29.00 -2.14 -2.76
C GLY A 4 27.63 -1.65 -3.17
N TRP A 5 27.06 -2.21 -4.25
CA TRP A 5 25.78 -1.76 -4.80
C TRP A 5 25.09 -2.89 -5.55
N LYS A 6 23.77 -2.72 -5.74
CA LYS A 6 22.96 -3.61 -6.56
C LYS A 6 21.89 -2.81 -7.28
N ARG A 7 21.65 -3.15 -8.54
CA ARG A 7 20.64 -2.50 -9.38
C ARG A 7 19.75 -3.54 -10.01
N ILE A 8 18.44 -3.31 -9.97
CA ILE A 8 17.47 -4.18 -10.63
C ILE A 8 16.49 -3.33 -11.42
N ASP A 9 15.88 -3.93 -12.43
CA ASP A 9 14.71 -3.38 -13.08
C ASP A 9 13.51 -4.16 -12.56
N VAL A 10 12.57 -3.48 -11.93
CA VAL A 10 11.43 -4.10 -11.29
C VAL A 10 10.61 -4.92 -12.29
N THR A 11 10.49 -4.41 -13.52
CA THR A 11 9.68 -5.07 -14.54
C THR A 11 10.27 -6.38 -15.04
N ASP A 12 11.54 -6.65 -14.73
CA ASP A 12 12.18 -7.94 -15.04
C ASP A 12 11.88 -9.02 -13.99
N LEU A 13 11.25 -8.65 -12.88
CA LEU A 13 10.96 -9.57 -11.78
C LEU A 13 9.55 -10.14 -11.90
N GLU A 14 9.36 -11.31 -11.30
CA GLU A 14 8.03 -11.90 -11.19
C GLU A 14 7.23 -11.18 -10.11
N THR A 15 5.93 -11.01 -10.36
CA THR A 15 5.02 -10.45 -9.38
C THR A 15 4.57 -11.51 -8.38
N ASN A 16 4.10 -11.06 -7.21
CA ASN A 16 3.47 -11.95 -6.24
C ASN A 16 2.01 -12.15 -6.64
N LEU A 17 1.71 -13.32 -7.18
CA LEU A 17 0.38 -13.65 -7.70
C LEU A 17 -0.67 -13.83 -6.60
N GLU A 18 -0.25 -13.92 -5.34
CA GLU A 18 -1.18 -14.06 -4.21
C GLU A 18 -1.73 -12.71 -3.74
N LYS A 19 -1.16 -11.61 -4.24
CA LYS A 19 -1.57 -10.25 -3.86
C LYS A 19 -2.40 -9.62 -4.97
N PRO A 20 -3.32 -8.70 -4.61
CA PRO A 20 -4.07 -7.94 -5.61
C PRO A 20 -3.15 -7.09 -6.48
N GLY A 21 -3.54 -6.90 -7.72
CA GLY A 21 -2.78 -6.10 -8.67
C GLY A 21 -1.46 -6.73 -9.07
N GLU A 22 -0.57 -5.91 -9.61
CA GLU A 22 0.81 -6.30 -9.82
C GLU A 22 1.63 -5.82 -8.63
N ARG A 23 2.30 -6.75 -7.97
CA ARG A 23 3.12 -6.42 -6.81
C ARG A 23 4.48 -7.09 -6.92
N TRP A 24 5.52 -6.28 -6.79
CA TRP A 24 6.90 -6.72 -6.78
C TRP A 24 7.47 -6.52 -5.38
N GLU A 25 7.93 -7.60 -4.77
CA GLU A 25 8.57 -7.57 -3.45
C GLU A 25 10.07 -7.45 -3.64
N LEU A 26 10.64 -6.31 -3.26
CA LEU A 26 11.99 -5.94 -3.62
C LEU A 26 13.04 -6.18 -2.55
N SER A 27 12.67 -6.13 -1.27
CA SER A 27 13.64 -6.25 -0.18
C SER A 27 14.49 -7.51 -0.26
N PRO A 28 13.91 -8.71 -0.50
CA PRO A 28 14.73 -9.92 -0.64
C PRO A 28 15.68 -9.85 -1.83
N GLN A 29 15.24 -9.23 -2.93
CA GLN A 29 16.04 -9.13 -4.15
C GLN A 29 17.23 -8.19 -3.98
N LEU A 30 17.11 -7.20 -3.08
CA LEU A 30 18.12 -6.18 -2.87
C LEU A 30 18.96 -6.40 -1.61
N GLY A 31 18.66 -7.46 -0.85
CA GLY A 31 19.36 -7.73 0.40
C GLY A 31 19.03 -6.72 1.49
N ILE A 32 17.81 -6.19 1.49
CA ILE A 32 17.35 -5.23 2.49
C ILE A 32 16.66 -5.99 3.61
N ASP A 33 17.21 -5.91 4.82
CA ASP A 33 16.70 -6.64 5.98
C ASP A 33 15.94 -5.74 6.96
N ASP A 34 16.01 -4.42 6.81
CA ASP A 34 15.51 -3.47 7.81
C ASP A 34 14.06 -3.05 7.55
N PHE A 35 13.55 -3.25 6.35
CA PHE A 35 12.18 -2.90 5.99
C PHE A 35 11.73 -3.70 4.79
N ASN A 36 10.42 -3.74 4.59
CA ASN A 36 9.82 -4.34 3.39
C ASN A 36 9.60 -3.24 2.37
N LEU A 37 10.21 -3.39 1.20
CA LEU A 37 10.03 -2.47 0.08
C LEU A 37 9.30 -3.20 -1.03
N ASN A 38 8.17 -2.63 -1.46
CA ASN A 38 7.37 -3.18 -2.54
C ASN A 38 7.02 -2.09 -3.55
N VAL A 39 6.85 -2.49 -4.79
CA VAL A 39 6.22 -1.67 -5.82
C VAL A 39 4.94 -2.37 -6.23
N ALA A 40 3.87 -1.62 -6.41
CA ALA A 40 2.59 -2.18 -6.82
C ALA A 40 1.95 -1.31 -7.89
N THR A 41 1.23 -1.96 -8.81
CA THR A 41 0.36 -1.29 -9.77
C THR A 41 -1.06 -1.79 -9.55
N LEU A 42 -1.98 -0.87 -9.29
CA LEU A 42 -3.39 -1.17 -9.10
C LEU A 42 -4.18 -0.72 -10.31
N GLU A 43 -4.87 -1.67 -10.93
CA GLU A 43 -5.85 -1.37 -11.95
C GLU A 43 -7.17 -0.94 -11.30
N CYS A 44 -8.10 -0.43 -12.11
CA CYS A 44 -9.41 -0.02 -11.63
C CYS A 44 -10.07 -1.14 -10.82
N GLY A 45 -10.52 -0.82 -9.62
CA GLY A 45 -11.21 -1.76 -8.75
C GLY A 45 -10.32 -2.57 -7.82
N GLU A 46 -9.00 -2.46 -7.93
CA GLU A 46 -8.08 -3.25 -7.11
C GLU A 46 -7.72 -2.54 -5.81
N ARG A 47 -7.49 -3.35 -4.77
CA ARG A 47 -6.97 -2.89 -3.47
C ARG A 47 -5.50 -3.25 -3.36
N LEU A 48 -4.78 -2.46 -2.57
CA LEU A 48 -3.37 -2.72 -2.31
C LEU A 48 -3.15 -3.97 -1.46
N SER A 49 -4.09 -4.29 -0.58
CA SER A 49 -4.00 -5.44 0.34
C SER A 49 -5.13 -6.42 0.07
N GLN A 50 -4.91 -7.69 0.42
CA GLN A 50 -5.97 -8.68 0.48
C GLN A 50 -7.01 -8.32 1.54
N ASN A 51 -6.59 -7.61 2.58
CA ASN A 51 -7.47 -7.14 3.64
C ASN A 51 -8.23 -5.91 3.18
N HIS A 52 -9.42 -5.72 3.75
CA HIS A 52 -10.18 -4.49 3.57
C HIS A 52 -9.67 -3.41 4.51
N PHE A 53 -10.53 -2.88 5.38
CA PHE A 53 -10.12 -1.89 6.37
C PHE A 53 -9.42 -2.62 7.51
N HIS A 54 -8.11 -2.39 7.65
CA HIS A 54 -7.27 -3.20 8.53
C HIS A 54 -6.15 -2.36 9.13
N TYR A 55 -5.49 -2.91 10.16
CA TYR A 55 -4.26 -2.35 10.69
C TYR A 55 -3.28 -3.47 11.05
N HIS A 56 -2.01 -3.10 11.08
CA HIS A 56 -0.94 -3.97 11.57
C HIS A 56 -0.61 -3.56 13.00
N GLU A 57 -0.53 -4.55 13.89
CA GLU A 57 -0.30 -4.27 15.30
C GLU A 57 1.10 -3.72 15.56
N ASN A 58 2.08 -4.20 14.79
CA ASN A 58 3.49 -3.93 15.06
C ASN A 58 4.26 -3.38 13.86
N GLN A 59 3.59 -2.88 12.84
CA GLN A 59 4.26 -2.38 11.64
C GLN A 59 3.67 -1.05 11.21
N LYS A 60 4.57 -0.11 10.91
CA LYS A 60 4.21 1.13 10.23
C LYS A 60 4.31 0.93 8.73
N GLU A 61 3.51 1.66 7.98
CA GLU A 61 3.51 1.58 6.53
C GLU A 61 3.56 2.98 5.91
N LEU A 62 4.34 3.11 4.84
CA LEU A 62 4.39 4.32 4.03
C LEU A 62 4.04 3.96 2.60
N PHE A 63 3.18 4.75 1.97
CA PHE A 63 2.85 4.62 0.55
C PHE A 63 3.16 5.91 -0.17
N TYR A 64 3.85 5.80 -1.31
CA TYR A 64 4.20 6.92 -2.18
C TYR A 64 3.65 6.65 -3.57
N VAL A 65 2.82 7.54 -4.10
CA VAL A 65 2.27 7.40 -5.43
C VAL A 65 3.29 7.88 -6.47
N VAL A 66 3.67 6.99 -7.37
CA VAL A 66 4.59 7.30 -8.46
C VAL A 66 3.83 7.87 -9.64
N ASP A 67 2.71 7.24 -10.00
CA ASP A 67 1.92 7.62 -11.16
C ASP A 67 0.46 7.23 -10.95
N GLY A 68 -0.45 8.05 -11.46
CA GLY A 68 -1.88 7.84 -11.31
C GLY A 68 -2.41 8.35 -9.99
N SER A 69 -3.55 7.81 -9.59
CA SER A 69 -4.23 8.21 -8.34
C SER A 69 -4.84 7.00 -7.68
N CYS A 70 -4.94 7.05 -6.36
CA CYS A 70 -5.64 6.05 -5.56
C CYS A 70 -6.46 6.73 -4.48
N ARG A 71 -7.36 5.97 -3.86
CA ARG A 71 -8.19 6.44 -2.76
C ARG A 71 -7.74 5.78 -1.48
N VAL A 72 -7.59 6.59 -0.43
CA VAL A 72 -7.23 6.13 0.91
C VAL A 72 -8.43 6.35 1.82
N VAL A 73 -8.77 5.33 2.61
CA VAL A 73 -9.84 5.41 3.61
C VAL A 73 -9.23 5.17 4.98
N THR A 74 -9.52 6.06 5.92
CA THR A 74 -9.10 5.97 7.31
C THR A 74 -10.33 6.01 8.22
N TRP A 75 -10.14 6.06 9.55
CA TRP A 75 -11.27 6.20 10.48
C TRP A 75 -12.06 7.49 10.28
N GLU A 76 -11.35 8.57 9.90
CA GLU A 76 -11.89 9.92 9.97
C GLU A 76 -12.13 10.51 8.59
N ASP A 77 -11.46 9.98 7.57
CA ASP A 77 -11.44 10.65 6.28
C ASP A 77 -11.26 9.63 5.14
N ARG A 78 -11.65 10.04 3.96
CA ARG A 78 -11.24 9.38 2.73
C ARG A 78 -10.79 10.45 1.76
N PHE A 79 -9.65 10.20 1.14
CA PHE A 79 -9.03 11.19 0.29
C PHE A 79 -8.37 10.53 -0.90
N THR A 80 -8.11 11.34 -1.92
CA THR A 80 -7.37 10.90 -3.11
C THR A 80 -5.91 11.26 -2.96
N MET A 81 -5.04 10.29 -3.24
CA MET A 81 -3.60 10.53 -3.40
C MET A 81 -3.24 10.45 -4.86
N SER A 82 -2.48 11.42 -5.33
CA SER A 82 -1.99 11.50 -6.70
C SER A 82 -0.46 11.53 -6.73
N SER A 83 0.11 11.57 -7.91
CA SER A 83 1.57 11.51 -8.11
C SER A 83 2.33 12.44 -7.18
N ASP A 84 3.38 11.91 -6.59
CA ASP A 84 4.29 12.59 -5.66
C ASP A 84 3.70 12.88 -4.29
N GLU A 85 2.54 12.32 -3.98
CA GLU A 85 1.98 12.37 -2.63
C GLU A 85 2.28 11.09 -1.88
N LEU A 86 2.40 11.19 -0.56
CA LEU A 86 2.68 10.04 0.28
C LEU A 86 1.87 10.11 1.59
N VAL A 87 1.69 8.95 2.20
CA VAL A 87 1.00 8.81 3.47
C VAL A 87 1.72 7.79 4.34
N VAL A 88 1.72 8.02 5.65
CA VAL A 88 2.27 7.07 6.65
C VAL A 88 1.15 6.65 7.58
N PHE A 89 1.06 5.35 7.82
CA PHE A 89 0.13 4.78 8.80
C PHE A 89 0.93 4.22 9.97
N GLN A 90 0.56 4.64 11.17
CA GLN A 90 1.18 4.16 12.40
C GLN A 90 0.75 2.72 12.68
N GLU A 91 1.52 2.01 13.48
CA GLU A 91 1.11 0.72 14.00
C GLU A 91 -0.10 0.88 14.92
N GLY A 92 -0.88 -0.20 15.04
CA GLY A 92 -2.03 -0.23 15.92
C GLY A 92 -3.29 0.33 15.26
N LYS A 93 -4.36 0.32 16.03
CA LYS A 93 -5.71 0.61 15.55
C LYS A 93 -5.86 1.98 14.92
N ASP A 94 -5.14 2.98 15.44
CA ASP A 94 -5.22 4.34 14.91
C ASP A 94 -4.74 4.44 13.47
N GLY A 95 -3.89 3.53 13.03
CA GLY A 95 -3.38 3.48 11.67
C GLY A 95 -4.21 2.63 10.71
N ALA A 96 -5.41 2.24 11.09
CA ALA A 96 -6.25 1.42 10.22
C ALA A 96 -6.59 2.14 8.92
N HIS A 97 -6.56 1.39 7.82
CA HIS A 97 -6.73 1.98 6.50
C HIS A 97 -7.10 0.94 5.45
N VAL A 98 -7.51 1.45 4.29
CA VAL A 98 -7.55 0.69 3.04
C VAL A 98 -7.12 1.62 1.91
N VAL A 99 -6.32 1.10 0.99
CA VAL A 99 -5.87 1.81 -0.21
C VAL A 99 -6.40 1.06 -1.43
N HIS A 100 -7.11 1.76 -2.31
CA HIS A 100 -7.69 1.13 -3.49
C HIS A 100 -7.71 2.10 -4.66
N ASN A 101 -7.88 1.56 -5.86
CA ASN A 101 -7.98 2.38 -7.07
C ASN A 101 -9.41 2.30 -7.63
N PRO A 102 -10.25 3.32 -7.39
CA PRO A 102 -11.58 3.38 -7.99
C PRO A 102 -11.59 4.06 -9.36
N PHE A 103 -10.43 4.51 -9.84
CA PHE A 103 -10.32 5.31 -11.07
C PHE A 103 -10.01 4.42 -12.27
N GLU A 104 -10.24 4.94 -13.48
CA GLU A 104 -10.01 4.17 -14.70
C GLU A 104 -8.54 3.94 -15.00
N GLU A 105 -7.68 4.92 -14.67
CA GLU A 105 -6.25 4.82 -14.93
C GLU A 105 -5.56 4.00 -13.86
N PRO A 106 -4.52 3.23 -14.22
CA PRO A 106 -3.77 2.48 -13.22
C PRO A 106 -3.00 3.41 -12.28
N CYS A 107 -2.77 2.94 -11.06
CA CYS A 107 -2.00 3.65 -10.06
C CYS A 107 -0.77 2.84 -9.69
N LYS A 108 0.40 3.43 -9.84
CA LYS A 108 1.66 2.81 -9.45
C LYS A 108 2.16 3.47 -8.19
N LEU A 109 2.51 2.66 -7.19
CA LEU A 109 2.98 3.18 -5.92
C LEU A 109 4.10 2.33 -5.33
N VAL A 110 4.86 2.97 -4.44
CA VAL A 110 5.88 2.34 -3.62
C VAL A 110 5.31 2.17 -2.23
N ALA A 111 5.51 0.99 -1.64
CA ALA A 111 5.06 0.67 -0.29
C ALA A 111 6.25 0.24 0.55
N ILE A 112 6.36 0.81 1.74
CA ILE A 112 7.41 0.48 2.70
C ILE A 112 6.75 0.13 4.03
N GLY A 113 7.12 -1.04 4.60
CA GLY A 113 6.66 -1.47 5.92
C GLY A 113 7.85 -1.74 6.82
N TRP A 114 7.80 -1.25 8.08
CA TRP A 114 8.86 -1.46 9.05
C TRP A 114 8.33 -1.55 10.48
N PRO A 115 8.89 -2.40 11.35
CA PRO A 115 9.93 -3.39 11.03
C PRO A 115 9.38 -4.47 10.09
N PRO A 116 10.25 -5.17 9.34
CA PRO A 116 9.80 -6.13 8.33
C PRO A 116 9.09 -7.34 8.90
N ASP A 117 9.41 -7.72 10.14
CA ASP A 117 8.78 -8.83 10.85
C ASP A 117 7.53 -8.41 11.62
N GLY A 118 7.15 -7.13 11.58
CA GLY A 118 5.99 -6.59 12.29
C GLY A 118 4.67 -6.70 11.54
N ARG A 119 4.66 -7.33 10.37
CA ARG A 119 3.45 -7.43 9.54
C ARG A 119 2.28 -8.11 10.25
N TYR A 120 2.57 -9.13 11.03
CA TYR A 120 1.54 -9.85 11.78
C TYR A 120 1.69 -9.59 13.27
N PRO A 121 0.60 -9.59 14.04
CA PRO A 121 -0.78 -9.80 13.59
C PRO A 121 -1.32 -8.63 12.77
N VAL A 122 -2.22 -8.97 11.86
CA VAL A 122 -3.00 -8.00 11.11
C VAL A 122 -4.47 -8.18 11.52
N HIS A 123 -5.18 -7.06 11.72
CA HIS A 123 -6.56 -7.07 12.18
C HIS A 123 -7.46 -6.41 11.14
N GLN A 124 -8.34 -7.21 10.54
CA GLN A 124 -9.34 -6.69 9.62
C GLN A 124 -10.58 -6.29 10.40
N LEU A 125 -11.04 -5.06 10.20
CA LEU A 125 -12.10 -4.47 11.00
C LEU A 125 -13.44 -4.47 10.27
N ARG A 126 -13.49 -3.91 9.05
CA ARG A 126 -14.72 -3.75 8.28
C ARG A 126 -14.45 -3.97 6.80
N SER A 127 -15.53 -4.19 6.03
CA SER A 127 -15.43 -4.13 4.59
C SER A 127 -15.24 -2.69 4.14
N LEU A 128 -14.72 -2.51 2.92
CA LEU A 128 -14.56 -1.19 2.34
C LEU A 128 -15.91 -0.46 2.24
N GLU A 129 -16.95 -1.17 1.86
CA GLU A 129 -18.28 -0.60 1.70
C GLU A 129 -18.81 -0.05 3.03
N ASP A 130 -18.67 -0.81 4.10
CA ASP A 130 -19.14 -0.38 5.43
C ASP A 130 -18.44 0.89 5.90
N VAL A 131 -17.13 0.97 5.70
CA VAL A 131 -16.37 2.14 6.09
C VAL A 131 -16.74 3.32 5.23
N ARG A 132 -16.80 3.11 3.92
CA ARG A 132 -17.13 4.18 2.97
C ARG A 132 -18.49 4.79 3.24
N ASP A 133 -19.49 3.96 3.57
CA ASP A 133 -20.85 4.42 3.82
C ASP A 133 -20.96 5.23 5.11
N SER A 134 -20.02 5.05 6.04
CA SER A 134 -20.01 5.79 7.31
C SER A 134 -19.27 7.12 7.23
N LEU A 135 -18.62 7.44 6.12
CA LEU A 135 -17.83 8.65 5.95
C LEU A 135 -18.47 9.60 4.95
N PRO A 136 -18.20 10.92 5.08
CA PRO A 136 -18.68 11.88 4.08
C PRO A 136 -18.01 11.65 2.73
N GLU A 137 -18.59 12.27 1.69
CA GLU A 137 -17.96 12.23 0.37
C GLU A 137 -16.57 12.85 0.43
N PRO A 138 -15.63 12.36 -0.41
CA PRO A 138 -14.29 12.94 -0.44
C PRO A 138 -14.33 14.43 -0.79
N THR A 139 -13.50 15.20 -0.10
CA THR A 139 -13.40 16.64 -0.31
C THR A 139 -12.50 16.99 -1.48
N ASP A 140 -11.68 16.04 -1.93
CA ASP A 140 -10.81 16.21 -3.08
C ASP A 140 -11.27 15.31 -4.23
N SER A 141 -10.85 15.62 -5.44
CA SER A 141 -11.10 14.79 -6.61
C SER A 141 -9.81 14.49 -7.35
N PRO A 142 -9.77 13.35 -8.03
CA PRO A 142 -8.60 13.02 -8.83
C PRO A 142 -8.37 13.98 -9.96
#